data_8ffca5b830251938bd2e7997d76f670c
#
_entry.id   8ffca5b830251938bd2e7997d76f670c
#
_cell.length_a   1.000
_cell.length_b   1.000
_cell.length_c   1.000
_cell.angle_alpha   90.00
_cell.angle_beta   90.00
_cell.angle_gamma   90.00
#
_symmetry.space_group_name_H-M   'P 1'
#
loop_
_entity.id
_entity.type
_entity.pdbx_description
1 polymer ?
#
loop_
_entity_poly.entity_id
_entity_poly.type
_entity_poly.pdbx_seq_one_letter_code
_entity_poly.pdbx_strand_id
1 'polypeptide(L)'
;LELLLDTRLIFGRYMRQLMRNKIALTFGVLQPLLYLGFFGPLLTRMPGSGALYDGQSVWQGFVPGMLVMLGLFGSAFAGFGIIGELRLGVVERMRVTPASRLALLMGRIGTDVVRIEMQAVLLLLAAFGFGLRAPVFGILISLGILGLITGCIASLSYAIALFAREENSFAPLLNAVLLPLVLLSGILLPMSLAPGWLNALAHMSPFLYVVNGLRDAFVGDYGSSAMLVGLFVTFVFTAVSLTVGALTFRRENA
;
A
#
# COMPACT_ATOMS: atom_id res chain seq x y z
N LEU A 1 16.50 -11.96 -20.79
CA LEU A 1 16.99 -12.93 -19.78
C LEU A 1 17.82 -12.22 -18.72
N GLU A 2 18.72 -11.32 -19.09
CA GLU A 2 19.59 -10.54 -18.19
C GLU A 2 18.78 -9.70 -17.20
N LEU A 3 17.74 -8.97 -17.66
CA LEU A 3 16.88 -8.15 -16.81
C LEU A 3 16.23 -8.96 -15.68
N LEU A 4 15.76 -10.17 -15.96
CA LEU A 4 15.13 -11.03 -14.95
C LEU A 4 16.16 -11.57 -13.95
N LEU A 5 17.37 -11.93 -14.41
CA LEU A 5 18.45 -12.38 -13.55
C LEU A 5 18.91 -11.26 -12.60
N ASP A 6 19.12 -10.06 -13.14
CA ASP A 6 19.50 -8.88 -12.35
C ASP A 6 18.42 -8.55 -11.31
N THR A 7 17.14 -8.53 -11.72
CA THR A 7 16.01 -8.27 -10.81
C THR A 7 15.99 -9.29 -9.67
N ARG A 8 16.20 -10.57 -9.96
CA ARG A 8 16.23 -11.64 -8.96
C ARG A 8 17.40 -11.49 -7.98
N LEU A 9 18.58 -11.14 -8.48
CA LEU A 9 19.78 -10.95 -7.63
C LEU A 9 19.58 -9.74 -6.69
N ILE A 10 19.06 -8.65 -7.21
CA ILE A 10 18.77 -7.42 -6.47
C ILE A 10 17.67 -7.66 -5.43
N PHE A 11 16.57 -8.29 -5.83
CA PHE A 11 15.51 -8.72 -4.93
C PHE A 11 16.06 -9.59 -3.79
N GLY A 12 16.89 -10.59 -4.10
CA GLY A 12 17.49 -11.47 -3.10
C GLY A 12 18.40 -10.73 -2.11
N ARG A 13 19.09 -9.66 -2.56
CA ARG A 13 19.91 -8.80 -1.69
C ARG A 13 19.02 -8.04 -0.70
N TYR A 14 18.00 -7.33 -1.19
CA TYR A 14 17.09 -6.55 -0.34
C TYR A 14 16.24 -7.43 0.57
N MET A 15 15.83 -8.60 0.09
CA MET A 15 15.11 -9.59 0.90
C MET A 15 15.94 -10.08 2.08
N ARG A 16 17.21 -10.39 1.87
CA ARG A 16 18.12 -10.75 2.98
C ARG A 16 18.29 -9.61 3.99
N GLN A 17 18.36 -8.37 3.52
CA GLN A 17 18.43 -7.20 4.39
C GLN A 17 17.14 -7.04 5.19
N LEU A 18 15.97 -7.20 4.57
CA LEU A 18 14.66 -7.15 5.20
C LEU A 18 14.53 -8.21 6.31
N MET A 19 14.86 -9.45 6.02
CA MET A 19 14.76 -10.56 6.98
C MET A 19 15.70 -10.40 8.19
N ARG A 20 16.78 -9.64 8.05
CA ARG A 20 17.68 -9.29 9.16
C ARG A 20 17.15 -8.15 10.03
N ASN A 21 16.28 -7.31 9.50
CA ASN A 21 15.68 -6.17 10.21
C ASN A 21 14.29 -6.52 10.77
N LYS A 22 14.26 -7.39 11.78
CA LYS A 22 13.02 -7.83 12.44
C LYS A 22 12.23 -6.65 13.05
N ILE A 23 12.93 -5.61 13.50
CA ILE A 23 12.32 -4.41 14.09
C ILE A 23 11.44 -3.72 13.04
N ALA A 24 11.93 -3.44 11.85
CA ALA A 24 11.16 -2.79 10.80
C ALA A 24 9.93 -3.60 10.37
N LEU A 25 10.03 -4.94 10.35
CA LEU A 25 8.90 -5.82 10.05
C LEU A 25 7.81 -5.73 11.13
N THR A 26 8.20 -5.79 12.40
CA THR A 26 7.25 -5.77 13.53
C THR A 26 6.59 -4.40 13.70
N PHE A 27 7.39 -3.32 13.68
CA PHE A 27 6.84 -1.97 13.88
C PHE A 27 6.00 -1.49 12.69
N GLY A 28 6.27 -1.97 11.48
CA GLY A 28 5.48 -1.61 10.30
C GLY A 28 4.02 -2.08 10.35
N VAL A 29 3.73 -3.19 11.05
CA VAL A 29 2.37 -3.69 11.23
C VAL A 29 1.71 -3.17 12.51
N LEU A 30 2.51 -2.61 13.43
CA LEU A 30 2.03 -2.19 14.75
C LEU A 30 0.92 -1.14 14.65
N GLN A 31 1.07 -0.13 13.81
CA GLN A 31 0.08 0.93 13.63
C GLN A 31 -1.28 0.38 13.17
N PRO A 32 -1.41 -0.39 12.07
CA PRO A 32 -2.67 -1.02 11.69
C PRO A 32 -3.24 -1.96 12.75
N LEU A 33 -2.39 -2.70 13.49
CA LEU A 33 -2.84 -3.57 14.57
C LEU A 33 -3.42 -2.78 15.75
N LEU A 34 -2.83 -1.63 16.11
CA LEU A 34 -3.39 -0.75 17.14
C LEU A 34 -4.74 -0.18 16.69
N TYR A 35 -4.88 0.24 15.43
CA TYR A 35 -6.18 0.65 14.92
C TYR A 35 -7.19 -0.50 14.96
N LEU A 36 -6.80 -1.70 14.55
CA LEU A 36 -7.67 -2.88 14.62
C LEU A 36 -8.10 -3.16 16.06
N GLY A 37 -7.14 -3.15 17.01
CA GLY A 37 -7.39 -3.49 18.42
C GLY A 37 -8.19 -2.44 19.19
N PHE A 38 -8.04 -1.15 18.86
CA PHE A 38 -8.74 -0.08 19.57
C PHE A 38 -10.03 0.35 18.87
N PHE A 39 -9.98 0.59 17.56
CA PHE A 39 -11.15 1.04 16.81
C PHE A 39 -12.14 -0.09 16.51
N GLY A 40 -11.66 -1.31 16.25
CA GLY A 40 -12.54 -2.43 15.95
C GLY A 40 -13.58 -2.69 17.05
N PRO A 41 -13.18 -2.94 18.31
CA PRO A 41 -14.11 -3.10 19.43
C PRO A 41 -14.98 -1.88 19.70
N LEU A 42 -14.47 -0.67 19.47
CA LEU A 42 -15.24 0.57 19.60
C LEU A 42 -16.37 0.61 18.56
N LEU A 43 -16.05 0.38 17.30
CA LEU A 43 -17.02 0.39 16.21
C LEU A 43 -18.10 -0.70 16.38
N THR A 44 -17.74 -1.90 16.91
CA THR A 44 -18.72 -2.96 17.15
C THR A 44 -19.73 -2.64 18.25
N ARG A 45 -19.39 -1.74 19.17
CA ARG A 45 -20.26 -1.30 20.27
C ARG A 45 -21.04 -0.04 19.97
N MET A 46 -20.80 0.63 18.86
CA MET A 46 -21.54 1.84 18.49
C MET A 46 -22.99 1.49 18.12
N PRO A 47 -23.98 2.28 18.66
CA PRO A 47 -25.35 2.14 18.20
C PRO A 47 -25.44 2.36 16.68
N GLY A 48 -26.11 1.45 15.97
CA GLY A 48 -26.21 1.55 14.50
C GLY A 48 -24.98 1.04 13.74
N SER A 49 -24.05 0.34 14.38
CA SER A 49 -22.85 -0.20 13.73
C SER A 49 -23.15 -1.07 12.49
N GLY A 50 -24.29 -1.78 12.47
CA GLY A 50 -24.75 -2.52 11.28
C GLY A 50 -25.12 -1.63 10.09
N ALA A 51 -25.56 -0.39 10.34
CA ALA A 51 -25.86 0.56 9.27
C ALA A 51 -24.64 1.26 8.68
N LEU A 52 -23.50 1.24 9.40
CA LEU A 52 -22.26 1.85 8.94
C LEU A 52 -21.69 1.19 7.67
N TYR A 53 -21.94 -0.11 7.52
CA TYR A 53 -21.40 -0.93 6.43
C TYR A 53 -22.51 -1.72 5.72
N ASP A 54 -23.67 -1.10 5.48
CA ASP A 54 -24.79 -1.67 4.72
C ASP A 54 -25.23 -3.08 5.19
N GLY A 55 -25.28 -3.28 6.52
CA GLY A 55 -25.64 -4.57 7.13
C GLY A 55 -24.52 -5.61 7.19
N GLN A 56 -23.33 -5.27 6.72
CA GLN A 56 -22.15 -6.13 6.84
C GLN A 56 -21.58 -6.12 8.26
N SER A 57 -20.77 -7.12 8.59
CA SER A 57 -20.06 -7.07 9.87
C SER A 57 -19.04 -5.92 9.85
N VAL A 58 -18.88 -5.25 10.99
CA VAL A 58 -17.89 -4.17 11.16
C VAL A 58 -16.50 -4.60 10.71
N TRP A 59 -16.12 -5.84 10.97
CA TRP A 59 -14.82 -6.39 10.58
C TRP A 59 -14.66 -6.51 9.06
N GLN A 60 -15.73 -6.89 8.33
CA GLN A 60 -15.70 -6.97 6.86
C GLN A 60 -15.61 -5.61 6.20
N GLY A 61 -16.16 -4.57 6.82
CA GLY A 61 -16.06 -3.20 6.31
C GLY A 61 -14.77 -2.49 6.70
N PHE A 62 -14.23 -2.74 7.90
CA PHE A 62 -13.08 -2.03 8.46
C PHE A 62 -11.72 -2.62 8.04
N VAL A 63 -11.58 -3.96 8.04
CA VAL A 63 -10.30 -4.63 7.75
C VAL A 63 -9.78 -4.34 6.33
N PRO A 64 -10.61 -4.31 5.26
CA PRO A 64 -10.13 -3.90 3.94
C PRO A 64 -9.52 -2.51 3.91
N GLY A 65 -10.12 -1.56 4.64
CA GLY A 65 -9.55 -0.23 4.81
C GLY A 65 -8.17 -0.27 5.48
N MET A 66 -7.99 -1.09 6.52
CA MET A 66 -6.70 -1.26 7.18
C MET A 66 -5.64 -1.87 6.28
N LEU A 67 -6.01 -2.79 5.39
CA LEU A 67 -5.09 -3.33 4.37
C LEU A 67 -4.61 -2.24 3.41
N VAL A 68 -5.53 -1.41 2.90
CA VAL A 68 -5.17 -0.28 2.03
C VAL A 68 -4.29 0.73 2.78
N MET A 69 -4.61 1.03 4.03
CA MET A 69 -3.80 1.90 4.89
C MET A 69 -2.37 1.36 5.06
N LEU A 70 -2.24 0.05 5.31
CA LEU A 70 -0.94 -0.62 5.42
C LEU A 70 -0.14 -0.48 4.11
N GLY A 71 -0.78 -0.71 2.96
CA GLY A 71 -0.17 -0.53 1.65
C GLY A 71 0.28 0.91 1.41
N LEU A 72 -0.58 1.89 1.70
CA LEU A 72 -0.28 3.31 1.52
C LEU A 72 0.90 3.77 2.38
N PHE A 73 0.79 3.65 3.70
CA PHE A 73 1.84 4.12 4.61
C PHE A 73 3.11 3.29 4.50
N GLY A 74 2.99 1.96 4.45
CA GLY A 74 4.15 1.09 4.37
C GLY A 74 4.98 1.30 3.12
N SER A 75 4.35 1.61 1.97
CA SER A 75 5.04 1.83 0.70
C SER A 75 5.48 3.27 0.50
N ALA A 76 4.74 4.24 1.03
CA ALA A 76 5.10 5.65 0.89
C ALA A 76 6.45 5.97 1.52
N PHE A 77 6.78 5.34 2.64
CA PHE A 77 8.07 5.53 3.31
C PHE A 77 9.23 4.70 2.72
N ALA A 78 8.98 3.89 1.69
CA ALA A 78 10.04 3.11 1.01
C ALA A 78 11.15 4.00 0.43
N GLY A 79 10.81 5.22 -0.01
CA GLY A 79 11.77 6.20 -0.55
C GLY A 79 12.88 6.60 0.42
N PHE A 80 12.68 6.53 1.75
CA PHE A 80 13.76 6.77 2.71
C PHE A 80 14.95 5.84 2.50
N GLY A 81 14.69 4.59 2.08
CA GLY A 81 15.76 3.65 1.76
C GLY A 81 16.66 4.13 0.64
N ILE A 82 16.11 4.78 -0.40
CA ILE A 82 16.91 5.36 -1.49
C ILE A 82 17.70 6.57 -1.02
N ILE A 83 17.09 7.47 -0.23
CA ILE A 83 17.79 8.65 0.31
C ILE A 83 18.99 8.22 1.16
N GLY A 84 18.82 7.21 2.01
CA GLY A 84 19.91 6.64 2.78
C GLY A 84 21.05 6.07 1.92
N GLU A 85 20.70 5.35 0.84
CA GLU A 85 21.70 4.80 -0.08
C GLU A 85 22.39 5.87 -0.94
N LEU A 86 21.69 6.96 -1.31
CA LEU A 86 22.30 8.12 -1.96
C LEU A 86 23.38 8.74 -1.06
N ARG A 87 23.09 8.94 0.23
CA ARG A 87 24.04 9.47 1.21
C ARG A 87 25.27 8.57 1.42
N LEU A 88 25.08 7.26 1.35
CA LEU A 88 26.17 6.29 1.49
C LEU A 88 26.96 6.05 0.19
N GLY A 89 26.62 6.73 -0.91
CA GLY A 89 27.24 6.54 -2.21
C GLY A 89 27.00 5.15 -2.82
N VAL A 90 26.01 4.41 -2.32
CA VAL A 90 25.69 3.06 -2.82
C VAL A 90 25.08 3.14 -4.21
N VAL A 91 24.24 4.15 -4.46
CA VAL A 91 23.62 4.36 -5.77
C VAL A 91 24.69 4.68 -6.82
N GLU A 92 25.70 5.49 -6.48
CA GLU A 92 26.82 5.81 -7.37
C GLU A 92 27.67 4.59 -7.70
N ARG A 93 27.93 3.72 -6.72
CA ARG A 93 28.62 2.44 -6.98
C ARG A 93 27.81 1.50 -7.85
N MET A 94 26.49 1.51 -7.74
CA MET A 94 25.61 0.70 -8.60
C MET A 94 25.56 1.22 -10.05
N ARG A 95 25.80 2.51 -10.27
CA ARG A 95 25.85 3.10 -11.63
C ARG A 95 26.98 2.53 -12.50
N VAL A 96 28.08 2.11 -11.89
CA VAL A 96 29.22 1.52 -12.61
C VAL A 96 29.08 0.02 -12.81
N THR A 97 28.02 -0.59 -12.32
CA THR A 97 27.71 -2.01 -12.57
C THR A 97 26.88 -2.17 -13.85
N PRO A 98 27.00 -3.30 -14.57
CA PRO A 98 26.22 -3.55 -15.79
C PRO A 98 24.74 -3.81 -15.54
N ALA A 99 24.28 -3.78 -14.28
CA ALA A 99 22.88 -4.05 -13.90
C ALA A 99 21.92 -2.99 -14.46
N SER A 100 20.82 -3.44 -15.06
CA SER A 100 19.84 -2.53 -15.62
C SER A 100 19.11 -1.73 -14.52
N ARG A 101 18.87 -0.44 -14.79
CA ARG A 101 18.18 0.49 -13.87
C ARG A 101 16.76 0.04 -13.55
N LEU A 102 16.08 -0.57 -14.51
CA LEU A 102 14.77 -1.15 -14.30
C LEU A 102 14.83 -2.36 -13.37
N ALA A 103 15.89 -3.18 -13.46
CA ALA A 103 16.08 -4.30 -12.54
C ALA A 103 16.27 -3.82 -11.09
N LEU A 104 16.99 -2.70 -10.88
CA LEU A 104 17.15 -2.08 -9.57
C LEU A 104 15.80 -1.66 -8.98
N LEU A 105 14.99 -0.95 -9.76
CA LEU A 105 13.67 -0.49 -9.33
C LEU A 105 12.74 -1.68 -9.05
N MET A 106 12.64 -2.62 -9.97
CA MET A 106 11.76 -3.79 -9.84
C MET A 106 12.15 -4.70 -8.68
N GLY A 107 13.45 -4.91 -8.45
CA GLY A 107 13.94 -5.69 -7.32
C GLY A 107 13.58 -5.08 -5.97
N ARG A 108 13.62 -3.75 -5.86
CA ARG A 108 13.20 -3.03 -4.65
C ARG A 108 11.69 -3.10 -4.45
N ILE A 109 10.90 -2.73 -5.48
CA ILE A 109 9.43 -2.79 -5.43
C ILE A 109 8.99 -4.20 -5.04
N GLY A 110 9.57 -5.23 -5.63
CA GLY A 110 9.27 -6.62 -5.28
C GLY A 110 9.52 -6.92 -3.80
N THR A 111 10.60 -6.39 -3.21
CA THR A 111 10.87 -6.55 -1.77
C THR A 111 9.86 -5.81 -0.91
N ASP A 112 9.45 -4.59 -1.31
CA ASP A 112 8.41 -3.84 -0.58
C ASP A 112 7.06 -4.54 -0.66
N VAL A 113 6.69 -5.08 -1.81
CA VAL A 113 5.47 -5.89 -1.97
C VAL A 113 5.50 -7.08 -1.01
N VAL A 114 6.56 -7.89 -1.01
CA VAL A 114 6.64 -9.04 -0.10
C VAL A 114 6.60 -8.60 1.37
N ARG A 115 7.26 -7.49 1.72
CA ARG A 115 7.21 -6.95 3.08
C ARG A 115 5.79 -6.60 3.51
N ILE A 116 5.06 -5.88 2.68
CA ILE A 116 3.68 -5.45 2.98
C ILE A 116 2.74 -6.66 2.99
N GLU A 117 2.91 -7.62 2.09
CA GLU A 117 2.13 -8.86 2.09
C GLU A 117 2.33 -9.68 3.38
N MET A 118 3.57 -9.81 3.86
CA MET A 118 3.84 -10.45 5.15
C MET A 118 3.13 -9.73 6.30
N GLN A 119 3.16 -8.40 6.32
CA GLN A 119 2.48 -7.59 7.33
C GLN A 119 0.95 -7.69 7.19
N ALA A 120 0.41 -7.74 5.98
CA ALA A 120 -1.01 -7.94 5.72
C ALA A 120 -1.50 -9.31 6.21
N VAL A 121 -0.73 -10.36 6.01
CA VAL A 121 -1.05 -11.69 6.57
C VAL A 121 -1.10 -11.64 8.08
N LEU A 122 -0.17 -10.98 8.76
CA LEU A 122 -0.19 -10.80 10.21
C LEU A 122 -1.42 -10.02 10.68
N LEU A 123 -1.78 -8.95 9.96
CA LEU A 123 -2.99 -8.18 10.23
C LEU A 123 -4.26 -9.01 10.08
N LEU A 124 -4.35 -9.80 9.00
CA LEU A 124 -5.48 -10.70 8.75
C LEU A 124 -5.60 -11.79 9.83
N LEU A 125 -4.49 -12.40 10.24
CA LEU A 125 -4.50 -13.38 11.33
C LEU A 125 -5.02 -12.77 12.63
N ALA A 126 -4.60 -11.54 12.95
CA ALA A 126 -5.14 -10.82 14.10
C ALA A 126 -6.63 -10.53 13.92
N ALA A 127 -7.07 -10.08 12.74
CA ALA A 127 -8.47 -9.79 12.45
C ALA A 127 -9.37 -11.04 12.57
N PHE A 128 -8.88 -12.21 12.15
CA PHE A 128 -9.56 -13.48 12.39
C PHE A 128 -9.74 -13.79 13.87
N GLY A 129 -8.73 -13.48 14.69
CA GLY A 129 -8.81 -13.59 16.16
C GLY A 129 -9.88 -12.67 16.76
N PHE A 130 -10.15 -11.53 16.14
CA PHE A 130 -11.23 -10.60 16.54
C PHE A 130 -12.62 -10.95 15.97
N GLY A 131 -12.72 -12.00 15.14
CA GLY A 131 -14.00 -12.48 14.61
C GLY A 131 -14.29 -12.07 13.15
N LEU A 132 -13.28 -11.67 12.39
CA LEU A 132 -13.42 -11.49 10.95
C LEU A 132 -13.87 -12.81 10.31
N ARG A 133 -14.86 -12.74 9.42
CA ARG A 133 -15.30 -13.85 8.56
C ARG A 133 -15.27 -13.35 7.12
N ALA A 134 -14.31 -13.80 6.36
CA ALA A 134 -14.17 -13.45 4.95
C ALA A 134 -13.87 -14.71 4.12
N PRO A 135 -14.37 -14.80 2.89
CA PRO A 135 -14.09 -15.93 2.00
C PRO A 135 -12.61 -15.91 1.61
N VAL A 136 -11.99 -17.09 1.52
CA VAL A 136 -10.57 -17.24 1.18
C VAL A 136 -10.24 -16.58 -0.17
N PHE A 137 -11.15 -16.72 -1.16
CA PHE A 137 -10.97 -16.13 -2.47
C PHE A 137 -10.96 -14.59 -2.42
N GLY A 138 -11.82 -13.97 -1.60
CA GLY A 138 -11.83 -12.52 -1.37
C GLY A 138 -10.53 -12.04 -0.73
N ILE A 139 -9.96 -12.80 0.21
CA ILE A 139 -8.67 -12.50 0.82
C ILE A 139 -7.56 -12.55 -0.24
N LEU A 140 -7.52 -13.57 -1.09
CA LEU A 140 -6.51 -13.70 -2.14
C LEU A 140 -6.57 -12.54 -3.14
N ILE A 141 -7.77 -12.15 -3.55
CA ILE A 141 -7.97 -10.97 -4.41
C ILE A 141 -7.45 -9.71 -3.71
N SER A 142 -7.78 -9.56 -2.42
CA SER A 142 -7.38 -8.38 -1.64
C SER A 142 -5.87 -8.28 -1.48
N LEU A 143 -5.18 -9.39 -1.27
CA LEU A 143 -3.71 -9.43 -1.26
C LEU A 143 -3.16 -9.07 -2.65
N GLY A 144 -3.71 -9.60 -3.73
CA GLY A 144 -3.29 -9.22 -5.09
C GLY A 144 -3.44 -7.72 -5.37
N ILE A 145 -4.57 -7.12 -4.99
CA ILE A 145 -4.80 -5.67 -5.09
C ILE A 145 -3.82 -4.89 -4.21
N LEU A 146 -3.58 -5.36 -2.98
CA LEU A 146 -2.62 -4.76 -2.06
C LEU A 146 -1.21 -4.75 -2.64
N GLY A 147 -0.77 -5.84 -3.26
CA GLY A 147 0.52 -5.93 -3.95
C GLY A 147 0.64 -4.90 -5.08
N LEU A 148 -0.41 -4.70 -5.87
CA LEU A 148 -0.45 -3.69 -6.92
C LEU A 148 -0.36 -2.27 -6.34
N ILE A 149 -1.14 -1.95 -5.31
CA ILE A 149 -1.10 -0.65 -4.61
C ILE A 149 0.29 -0.40 -4.04
N THR A 150 0.87 -1.41 -3.38
CA THR A 150 2.22 -1.33 -2.82
C THR A 150 3.24 -1.00 -3.90
N GLY A 151 3.21 -1.71 -5.03
CA GLY A 151 4.09 -1.46 -6.17
C GLY A 151 3.92 -0.05 -6.74
N CYS A 152 2.68 0.40 -6.86
CA CYS A 152 2.32 1.74 -7.32
C CYS A 152 2.91 2.82 -6.41
N ILE A 153 2.58 2.78 -5.12
CA ILE A 153 3.00 3.81 -4.15
C ILE A 153 4.51 3.77 -3.90
N ALA A 154 5.12 2.58 -3.84
CA ALA A 154 6.57 2.46 -3.72
C ALA A 154 7.29 3.10 -4.93
N SER A 155 6.79 2.86 -6.15
CA SER A 155 7.34 3.46 -7.37
C SER A 155 7.31 4.99 -7.34
N LEU A 156 6.17 5.59 -6.94
CA LEU A 156 6.02 7.03 -6.76
C LEU A 156 6.91 7.55 -5.62
N SER A 157 6.96 6.84 -4.50
CA SER A 157 7.81 7.18 -3.36
C SER A 157 9.28 7.25 -3.75
N TYR A 158 9.75 6.29 -4.54
CA TYR A 158 11.11 6.30 -5.06
C TYR A 158 11.36 7.47 -6.01
N ALA A 159 10.41 7.80 -6.88
CA ALA A 159 10.52 8.96 -7.78
C ALA A 159 10.60 10.28 -6.98
N ILE A 160 9.76 10.44 -5.97
CA ILE A 160 9.77 11.63 -5.10
C ILE A 160 11.08 11.69 -4.26
N ALA A 161 11.57 10.55 -3.77
CA ALA A 161 12.80 10.48 -2.99
C ALA A 161 14.02 10.90 -3.81
N LEU A 162 14.10 10.50 -5.08
CA LEU A 162 15.16 10.94 -6.00
C LEU A 162 15.12 12.45 -6.23
N PHE A 163 13.94 13.04 -6.31
CA PHE A 163 13.76 14.48 -6.46
C PHE A 163 14.10 15.26 -5.19
N ALA A 164 13.62 14.81 -4.03
CA ALA A 164 13.80 15.48 -2.75
C ALA A 164 15.25 15.40 -2.23
N ARG A 165 15.94 14.28 -2.46
CA ARG A 165 17.33 13.96 -2.05
C ARG A 165 17.63 14.09 -0.56
N GLU A 166 16.73 14.66 0.22
CA GLU A 166 16.86 14.93 1.65
C GLU A 166 15.68 14.41 2.45
N GLU A 167 15.95 13.78 3.60
CA GLU A 167 14.93 13.24 4.49
C GLU A 167 14.02 14.33 5.07
N ASN A 168 14.60 15.50 5.39
CA ASN A 168 13.88 16.62 5.99
C ASN A 168 12.81 17.22 5.06
N SER A 169 13.03 17.16 3.74
CA SER A 169 12.05 17.61 2.74
C SER A 169 11.08 16.51 2.34
N PHE A 170 11.52 15.25 2.34
CA PHE A 170 10.74 14.10 1.90
C PHE A 170 9.58 13.75 2.85
N ALA A 171 9.84 13.72 4.17
CA ALA A 171 8.82 13.35 5.17
C ALA A 171 7.61 14.31 5.20
N PRO A 172 7.78 15.66 5.25
CA PRO A 172 6.66 16.58 5.20
C PRO A 172 5.86 16.49 3.89
N LEU A 173 6.56 16.33 2.75
CA LEU A 173 5.91 16.19 1.45
C LEU A 173 5.01 14.95 1.39
N LEU A 174 5.51 13.81 1.88
CA LEU A 174 4.72 12.58 1.96
C LEU A 174 3.50 12.75 2.84
N ASN A 175 3.66 13.31 4.04
CA ASN A 175 2.54 13.49 4.96
C ASN A 175 1.50 14.46 4.40
N ALA A 176 1.90 15.52 3.71
CA ALA A 176 1.00 16.46 3.06
C ALA A 176 0.14 15.80 1.97
N VAL A 177 0.64 14.74 1.32
CA VAL A 177 -0.11 13.98 0.30
C VAL A 177 -0.90 12.82 0.93
N LEU A 178 -0.29 12.07 1.86
CA LEU A 178 -0.90 10.87 2.43
C LEU A 178 -2.12 11.18 3.30
N LEU A 179 -2.08 12.24 4.12
CA LEU A 179 -3.18 12.57 5.01
C LEU A 179 -4.48 12.85 4.25
N PRO A 180 -4.51 13.73 3.23
CA PRO A 180 -5.72 13.90 2.41
C PRO A 180 -6.16 12.62 1.70
N LEU A 181 -5.21 11.82 1.17
CA LEU A 181 -5.54 10.57 0.50
C LEU A 181 -6.23 9.58 1.44
N VAL A 182 -5.74 9.41 2.66
CA VAL A 182 -6.36 8.53 3.66
C VAL A 182 -7.74 9.02 4.07
N LEU A 183 -7.89 10.33 4.29
CA LEU A 183 -9.18 10.91 4.67
C LEU A 183 -10.22 10.77 3.55
N LEU A 184 -9.83 10.96 2.30
CA LEU A 184 -10.72 10.87 1.13
C LEU A 184 -10.94 9.44 0.63
N SER A 185 -10.18 8.46 1.13
CA SER A 185 -10.30 7.06 0.68
C SER A 185 -11.41 6.27 1.34
N GLY A 186 -12.03 6.81 2.40
CA GLY A 186 -13.02 6.07 3.17
C GLY A 186 -12.46 4.89 3.98
N ILE A 187 -11.15 4.87 4.22
CA ILE A 187 -10.46 3.79 4.97
C ILE A 187 -11.03 3.63 6.38
N LEU A 188 -11.16 4.73 7.11
CA LEU A 188 -11.60 4.70 8.52
C LEU A 188 -13.12 4.58 8.64
N LEU A 189 -13.86 5.35 7.84
CA LEU A 189 -15.31 5.37 7.83
C LEU A 189 -15.82 5.45 6.38
N PRO A 190 -16.95 4.80 6.06
CA PRO A 190 -17.54 4.90 4.73
C PRO A 190 -17.86 6.35 4.35
N MET A 191 -17.53 6.76 3.11
CA MET A 191 -17.78 8.11 2.62
C MET A 191 -19.27 8.40 2.38
N SER A 192 -20.14 7.41 2.44
CA SER A 192 -21.60 7.61 2.46
C SER A 192 -22.08 8.46 3.64
N LEU A 193 -21.34 8.51 4.74
CA LEU A 193 -21.63 9.33 5.91
C LEU A 193 -21.07 10.76 5.82
N ALA A 194 -20.27 11.05 4.80
CA ALA A 194 -19.62 12.34 4.65
C ALA A 194 -20.59 13.41 4.11
N PRO A 195 -20.38 14.71 4.45
CA PRO A 195 -21.09 15.81 3.81
C PRO A 195 -20.88 15.78 2.28
N GLY A 196 -21.87 16.27 1.52
CA GLY A 196 -21.86 16.18 0.05
C GLY A 196 -20.60 16.72 -0.63
N TRP A 197 -20.04 17.82 -0.14
CA TRP A 197 -18.78 18.38 -0.68
C TRP A 197 -17.58 17.45 -0.46
N LEU A 198 -17.49 16.78 0.71
CA LEU A 198 -16.41 15.86 1.04
C LEU A 198 -16.55 14.57 0.24
N ASN A 199 -17.77 14.08 0.10
CA ASN A 199 -18.06 12.91 -0.74
C ASN A 199 -17.70 13.17 -2.21
N ALA A 200 -18.01 14.36 -2.75
CA ALA A 200 -17.59 14.74 -4.10
C ALA A 200 -16.07 14.74 -4.28
N LEU A 201 -15.32 15.27 -3.31
CA LEU A 201 -13.86 15.20 -3.31
C LEU A 201 -13.34 13.78 -3.20
N ALA A 202 -13.96 12.94 -2.39
CA ALA A 202 -13.58 11.53 -2.23
C ALA A 202 -13.65 10.75 -3.54
N HIS A 203 -14.62 11.04 -4.41
CA HIS A 203 -14.74 10.42 -5.74
C HIS A 203 -13.60 10.76 -6.70
N MET A 204 -12.80 11.79 -6.42
CA MET A 204 -11.56 12.07 -7.17
C MET A 204 -10.40 11.17 -6.71
N SER A 205 -10.51 10.54 -5.54
CA SER A 205 -9.47 9.67 -5.01
C SER A 205 -9.59 8.26 -5.59
N PRO A 206 -8.55 7.70 -6.23
CA PRO A 206 -8.56 6.33 -6.71
C PRO A 206 -8.73 5.32 -5.57
N PHE A 207 -8.27 5.66 -4.37
CA PHE A 207 -8.29 4.76 -3.22
C PHE A 207 -9.69 4.52 -2.65
N LEU A 208 -10.64 5.43 -2.87
CA LEU A 208 -12.05 5.21 -2.52
C LEU A 208 -12.61 3.98 -3.25
N TYR A 209 -12.37 3.89 -4.54
CA TYR A 209 -12.83 2.76 -5.36
C TYR A 209 -12.15 1.46 -4.97
N VAL A 210 -10.88 1.54 -4.64
CA VAL A 210 -10.12 0.38 -4.16
C VAL A 210 -10.69 -0.15 -2.85
N VAL A 211 -10.91 0.72 -1.86
CA VAL A 211 -11.45 0.32 -0.55
C VAL A 211 -12.83 -0.29 -0.69
N ASN A 212 -13.70 0.30 -1.51
CA ASN A 212 -15.05 -0.23 -1.74
C ASN A 212 -15.00 -1.59 -2.44
N GLY A 213 -14.17 -1.75 -3.47
CA GLY A 213 -13.98 -3.04 -4.14
C GLY A 213 -13.45 -4.14 -3.19
N LEU A 214 -12.54 -3.79 -2.28
CA LEU A 214 -12.05 -4.73 -1.28
C LEU A 214 -13.12 -5.10 -0.25
N ARG A 215 -14.01 -4.18 0.12
CA ARG A 215 -15.15 -4.47 1.00
C ARG A 215 -16.06 -5.53 0.37
N ASP A 216 -16.39 -5.36 -0.91
CA ASP A 216 -17.23 -6.33 -1.64
C ASP A 216 -16.52 -7.69 -1.76
N ALA A 217 -15.20 -7.70 -1.99
CA ALA A 217 -14.43 -8.94 -1.98
C ALA A 217 -14.50 -9.68 -0.63
N PHE A 218 -14.51 -8.96 0.50
CA PHE A 218 -14.60 -9.54 1.84
C PHE A 218 -15.99 -10.09 2.18
N VAL A 219 -17.01 -9.63 1.48
CA VAL A 219 -18.38 -10.17 1.57
C VAL A 219 -18.61 -11.33 0.60
N GLY A 220 -17.78 -11.45 -0.44
CA GLY A 220 -17.89 -12.48 -1.47
C GLY A 220 -18.67 -12.03 -2.70
N ASP A 221 -18.98 -10.74 -2.84
CA ASP A 221 -19.61 -10.18 -4.04
C ASP A 221 -18.54 -9.77 -5.08
N TYR A 222 -18.10 -10.74 -5.85
CA TYR A 222 -17.06 -10.54 -6.87
C TYR A 222 -17.58 -9.94 -8.18
N GLY A 223 -18.89 -9.90 -8.36
CA GLY A 223 -19.55 -9.34 -9.56
C GLY A 223 -20.00 -7.92 -9.41
N SER A 224 -19.82 -7.29 -8.24
CA SER A 224 -20.25 -5.93 -7.99
C SER A 224 -19.57 -4.90 -8.88
N SER A 225 -20.28 -3.85 -9.21
CA SER A 225 -19.70 -2.72 -9.95
C SER A 225 -18.54 -2.07 -9.20
N ALA A 226 -18.62 -2.00 -7.86
CA ALA A 226 -17.55 -1.42 -7.04
C ALA A 226 -16.28 -2.27 -7.09
N MET A 227 -16.41 -3.59 -7.10
CA MET A 227 -15.27 -4.51 -7.24
C MET A 227 -14.58 -4.35 -8.60
N LEU A 228 -15.35 -4.33 -9.69
CA LEU A 228 -14.81 -4.18 -11.05
C LEU A 228 -14.15 -2.82 -11.26
N VAL A 229 -14.78 -1.75 -10.80
CA VAL A 229 -14.22 -0.40 -10.87
C VAL A 229 -12.96 -0.30 -10.00
N GLY A 230 -12.97 -0.86 -8.79
CA GLY A 230 -11.82 -0.90 -7.89
C GLY A 230 -10.60 -1.60 -8.52
N LEU A 231 -10.82 -2.76 -9.15
CA LEU A 231 -9.79 -3.49 -9.89
C LEU A 231 -9.25 -2.68 -11.07
N PHE A 232 -10.13 -2.11 -11.89
CA PHE A 232 -9.75 -1.30 -13.05
C PHE A 232 -8.92 -0.08 -12.63
N VAL A 233 -9.39 0.68 -11.64
CA VAL A 233 -8.70 1.86 -11.12
C VAL A 233 -7.33 1.47 -10.56
N THR A 234 -7.25 0.37 -9.79
CA THR A 234 -5.97 -0.13 -9.26
C THR A 234 -4.99 -0.44 -10.38
N PHE A 235 -5.45 -1.14 -11.42
CA PHE A 235 -4.59 -1.53 -12.54
C PHE A 235 -4.08 -0.32 -13.30
N VAL A 236 -4.97 0.61 -13.68
CA VAL A 236 -4.61 1.84 -14.40
C VAL A 236 -3.64 2.68 -13.58
N PHE A 237 -3.94 2.90 -12.29
CA PHE A 237 -3.10 3.70 -11.42
C PHE A 237 -1.71 3.07 -11.21
N THR A 238 -1.65 1.73 -11.08
CA THR A 238 -0.38 1.00 -10.99
C THR A 238 0.43 1.12 -12.28
N ALA A 239 -0.19 0.97 -13.46
CA ALA A 239 0.49 1.09 -14.74
C ALA A 239 1.08 2.50 -14.94
N VAL A 240 0.30 3.55 -14.63
CA VAL A 240 0.74 4.94 -14.71
C VAL A 240 1.91 5.19 -13.73
N SER A 241 1.77 4.77 -12.49
CA SER A 241 2.77 5.00 -11.44
C SER A 241 4.09 4.28 -11.72
N LEU A 242 4.03 3.02 -12.18
CA LEU A 242 5.23 2.28 -12.58
C LEU A 242 5.92 2.93 -13.78
N THR A 243 5.15 3.46 -14.74
CA THR A 243 5.70 4.18 -15.89
C THR A 243 6.40 5.47 -15.46
N VAL A 244 5.75 6.27 -14.61
CA VAL A 244 6.34 7.51 -14.06
C VAL A 244 7.60 7.20 -13.27
N GLY A 245 7.55 6.20 -12.37
CA GLY A 245 8.72 5.78 -11.59
C GLY A 245 9.88 5.32 -12.47
N ALA A 246 9.60 4.49 -13.49
CA ALA A 246 10.61 4.01 -14.42
C ALA A 246 11.25 5.14 -15.24
N LEU A 247 10.45 6.10 -15.71
CA LEU A 247 10.93 7.27 -16.46
C LEU A 247 11.80 8.18 -15.58
N THR A 248 11.37 8.46 -14.35
CA THR A 248 12.13 9.26 -13.39
C THR A 248 13.47 8.59 -13.06
N PHE A 249 13.44 7.28 -12.79
CA PHE A 249 14.65 6.52 -12.51
C PHE A 249 15.64 6.48 -13.68
N ARG A 250 15.14 6.53 -14.91
CA ARG A 250 15.99 6.63 -16.12
C ARG A 250 16.61 8.01 -16.28
N ARG A 251 15.87 9.09 -16.02
CA ARG A 251 16.32 10.49 -16.22
C ARG A 251 17.37 10.93 -15.19
N GLU A 252 17.14 10.65 -13.92
CA GLU A 252 18.03 11.03 -12.83
C GLU A 252 19.41 10.34 -12.88
N ASN A 253 19.51 9.29 -13.65
CA ASN A 253 20.71 8.47 -13.79
C ASN A 253 21.33 8.55 -15.19
N ALA A 254 20.83 9.42 -16.08
CA ALA A 254 21.47 9.75 -17.35
C ALA A 254 22.49 10.85 -17.19
#